data_8218b584a4e8ca4d023793872e7c332e
#
_entry.id   8218b584a4e8ca4d023793872e7c332e
#
_cell.length_a   1.000
_cell.length_b   1.000
_cell.length_c   1.000
_cell.angle_alpha   90.00
_cell.angle_beta   90.00
_cell.angle_gamma   90.00
#
_symmetry.space_group_name_H-M   'P 1'
#
loop_
_entity.id
_entity.type
_entity.pdbx_description
1 polymer ?
#
loop_
_entity_poly.entity_id
_entity_poly.type
_entity_poly.pdbx_seq_one_letter_code
_entity_poly.pdbx_strand_id
1 'polypeptide(L)'
;MRVRMTGLAGVIAIAALLVGAAPASAAPGDASAYGAKLNVTLLGNPAVNAEPFAAANANGPTQNTFAGVDLPGILKTGLINASASRDEKSGGVYSRASTADVRVDLLSKVTGKISAELVEAECTATQKGLAGKSKLAGVNLGKLGQVNADPAANTVLDVQLAGIKIAEVIFNEQIKNNDGSLTVNAIHIKLLQGKLGSIGTGDVIISSATCGPAGLPIPMASGAGLWIGLGLLGVVAAPVAFVALRRRASLNAA
;
A
#
# COMPACT_ATOMS: atom_id res chain seq x y z
N MET A 1 39.73 -59.72 29.32
CA MET A 1 38.37 -59.61 28.78
C MET A 1 38.17 -58.26 28.15
N ARG A 2 37.96 -58.20 26.83
CA ARG A 2 37.88 -56.96 26.05
C ARG A 2 36.39 -56.58 25.94
N VAL A 3 36.01 -55.45 26.52
CA VAL A 3 34.66 -54.88 26.34
C VAL A 3 34.67 -53.98 25.10
N ARG A 4 33.88 -54.35 24.09
CA ARG A 4 33.64 -53.58 22.87
C ARG A 4 32.58 -52.54 23.16
N MET A 5 32.93 -51.23 23.14
CA MET A 5 32.01 -50.11 23.03
C MET A 5 31.55 -49.97 21.59
N THR A 6 30.30 -50.24 21.32
CA THR A 6 29.60 -49.87 20.07
C THR A 6 28.99 -48.50 20.24
N GLY A 7 29.59 -47.50 19.57
CA GLY A 7 29.08 -46.17 19.51
C GLY A 7 27.88 -46.10 18.57
N LEU A 8 26.76 -45.56 19.08
CA LEU A 8 25.57 -45.21 18.30
C LEU A 8 25.79 -43.80 17.73
N ALA A 9 26.12 -43.74 16.46
CA ALA A 9 26.17 -42.46 15.72
C ALA A 9 24.72 -41.98 15.47
N GLY A 10 24.31 -40.95 16.19
CA GLY A 10 23.05 -40.25 15.94
C GLY A 10 23.16 -39.39 14.69
N VAL A 11 22.44 -39.74 13.64
CA VAL A 11 22.29 -38.91 12.44
C VAL A 11 21.33 -37.78 12.80
N ILE A 12 21.85 -36.57 12.97
CA ILE A 12 21.08 -35.33 13.04
C ILE A 12 20.77 -34.94 11.60
N ALA A 13 19.56 -35.20 11.15
CA ALA A 13 19.05 -34.67 9.90
C ALA A 13 18.73 -33.17 10.10
N ILE A 14 19.63 -32.30 9.63
CA ILE A 14 19.37 -30.87 9.52
C ILE A 14 18.49 -30.70 8.27
N ALA A 15 17.18 -30.56 8.48
CA ALA A 15 16.29 -30.08 7.44
C ALA A 15 16.61 -28.60 7.19
N ALA A 16 17.38 -28.33 6.14
CA ALA A 16 17.58 -26.98 5.63
C ALA A 16 16.23 -26.50 5.07
N LEU A 17 15.55 -25.63 5.81
CA LEU A 17 14.43 -24.85 5.32
C LEU A 17 14.96 -23.90 4.25
N LEU A 18 14.84 -24.29 3.00
CA LEU A 18 14.94 -23.36 1.87
C LEU A 18 13.76 -22.39 1.96
N VAL A 19 13.98 -21.29 2.68
CA VAL A 19 13.10 -20.13 2.60
C VAL A 19 13.35 -19.53 1.21
N GLY A 20 12.59 -20.00 0.23
CA GLY A 20 12.50 -19.34 -1.07
C GLY A 20 12.08 -17.90 -0.81
N ALA A 21 12.86 -16.94 -1.29
CA ALA A 21 12.45 -15.55 -1.31
C ALA A 21 11.17 -15.46 -2.15
N ALA A 22 10.02 -15.48 -1.48
CA ALA A 22 8.75 -15.15 -2.11
C ALA A 22 8.88 -13.71 -2.64
N PRO A 23 8.37 -13.42 -3.85
CA PRO A 23 8.27 -12.04 -4.31
C PRO A 23 7.60 -11.23 -3.20
N ALA A 24 8.10 -10.02 -2.94
CA ALA A 24 7.57 -9.14 -1.93
C ALA A 24 6.10 -8.82 -2.28
N SER A 25 5.20 -9.65 -1.77
CA SER A 25 3.77 -9.41 -1.81
C SER A 25 3.47 -8.44 -0.67
N ALA A 26 2.57 -7.47 -0.89
CA ALA A 26 2.04 -6.70 0.24
C ALA A 26 1.55 -7.70 1.28
N ALA A 27 2.04 -7.58 2.50
CA ALA A 27 1.59 -8.47 3.55
C ALA A 27 0.08 -8.29 3.74
N PRO A 28 -0.68 -9.38 3.93
CA PRO A 28 -2.10 -9.26 4.22
C PRO A 28 -2.32 -8.28 5.38
N GLY A 29 -3.19 -7.29 5.17
CA GLY A 29 -3.46 -6.26 6.15
C GLY A 29 -2.59 -5.01 6.04
N ASP A 30 -1.74 -4.86 5.02
CA ASP A 30 -0.99 -3.62 4.80
C ASP A 30 -1.86 -2.55 4.12
N ALA A 31 -1.67 -1.31 4.56
CA ALA A 31 -2.28 -0.14 3.94
C ALA A 31 -1.32 1.05 4.00
N SER A 32 -1.40 1.90 2.99
CA SER A 32 -0.64 3.15 2.96
C SER A 32 -1.41 4.24 2.23
N ALA A 33 -1.11 5.49 2.54
CA ALA A 33 -1.70 6.64 1.86
C ALA A 33 -0.72 7.81 1.86
N TYR A 34 -0.84 8.69 0.86
CA TYR A 34 -0.12 9.97 0.82
C TYR A 34 -0.90 11.01 0.01
N GLY A 35 -0.66 12.29 0.31
CA GLY A 35 -1.40 13.37 -0.33
C GLY A 35 -0.89 13.79 -1.68
N ALA A 36 0.42 13.91 -1.87
CA ALA A 36 1.01 14.26 -3.16
C ALA A 36 2.39 13.63 -3.34
N LYS A 37 2.72 13.29 -4.57
CA LYS A 37 4.04 12.82 -5.00
C LYS A 37 4.33 13.35 -6.39
N LEU A 38 5.55 13.81 -6.61
CA LEU A 38 5.98 14.36 -7.88
C LEU A 38 7.31 13.74 -8.33
N ASN A 39 7.38 13.43 -9.60
CA ASN A 39 8.61 13.06 -10.27
C ASN A 39 8.50 13.61 -11.71
N VAL A 40 8.93 14.85 -11.92
CA VAL A 40 8.80 15.52 -13.21
C VAL A 40 10.13 16.13 -13.66
N THR A 41 10.41 16.02 -14.95
CA THR A 41 11.51 16.70 -15.63
C THR A 41 10.92 17.57 -16.72
N LEU A 42 11.01 18.88 -16.56
CA LEU A 42 10.52 19.85 -17.55
C LEU A 42 11.64 20.24 -18.51
N LEU A 43 11.30 20.49 -19.77
CA LEU A 43 12.27 20.94 -20.77
C LEU A 43 12.95 22.23 -20.33
N GLY A 44 14.28 22.22 -20.29
CA GLY A 44 15.09 23.38 -19.91
C GLY A 44 15.17 23.66 -18.40
N ASN A 45 14.63 22.78 -17.55
CA ASN A 45 14.68 22.91 -16.10
C ASN A 45 15.23 21.64 -15.45
N PRO A 46 15.82 21.74 -14.24
CA PRO A 46 16.21 20.57 -13.47
C PRO A 46 14.99 19.72 -13.11
N ALA A 47 15.22 18.41 -12.93
CA ALA A 47 14.21 17.49 -12.47
C ALA A 47 13.71 17.89 -11.08
N VAL A 48 12.39 17.82 -10.89
CA VAL A 48 11.73 18.02 -9.59
C VAL A 48 11.24 16.69 -9.10
N ASN A 49 11.89 16.18 -8.06
CA ASN A 49 11.49 14.98 -7.35
C ASN A 49 11.06 15.38 -5.95
N ALA A 50 9.84 15.08 -5.58
CA ALA A 50 9.35 15.25 -4.21
C ALA A 50 8.83 13.93 -3.69
N GLU A 51 9.36 13.54 -2.53
CA GLU A 51 8.89 12.39 -1.77
C GLU A 51 7.42 12.54 -1.39
N PRO A 52 6.72 11.45 -1.10
CA PRO A 52 5.31 11.53 -0.73
C PRO A 52 5.06 12.46 0.47
N PHE A 53 4.24 13.51 0.26
CA PHE A 53 3.81 14.41 1.33
C PHE A 53 2.70 13.76 2.17
N ALA A 54 2.74 13.94 3.49
CA ALA A 54 1.79 13.37 4.45
C ALA A 54 1.64 11.85 4.30
N ALA A 55 2.76 11.12 4.21
CA ALA A 55 2.71 9.66 4.10
C ALA A 55 2.24 9.01 5.41
N ALA A 56 1.26 8.10 5.32
CA ALA A 56 0.75 7.27 6.41
C ALA A 56 0.81 5.79 6.02
N ASN A 57 1.00 4.91 7.02
CA ASN A 57 1.09 3.46 6.82
C ASN A 57 0.44 2.72 8.00
N ALA A 58 -0.23 1.61 7.75
CA ALA A 58 -0.88 0.81 8.81
C ALA A 58 0.08 0.28 9.87
N ASN A 59 1.37 0.17 9.56
CA ASN A 59 2.42 -0.23 10.51
C ASN A 59 3.09 1.00 11.19
N GLY A 60 2.64 2.23 10.88
CA GLY A 60 3.02 3.50 11.50
C GLY A 60 3.89 4.41 10.62
N PRO A 61 3.68 5.71 10.67
CA PRO A 61 2.58 6.42 11.34
C PRO A 61 1.23 6.17 10.64
N THR A 62 0.17 5.92 11.42
CA THR A 62 -1.16 5.59 10.88
C THR A 62 -1.94 6.82 10.39
N GLN A 63 -1.51 8.00 10.79
CA GLN A 63 -2.04 9.28 10.34
C GLN A 63 -0.91 10.28 10.16
N ASN A 64 -1.01 11.12 9.14
CA ASN A 64 -0.08 12.19 8.89
C ASN A 64 -0.81 13.38 8.25
N THR A 65 -0.36 14.58 8.60
CA THR A 65 -0.92 15.85 8.09
C THR A 65 0.22 16.76 7.67
N PHE A 66 0.03 17.44 6.54
CA PHE A 66 0.98 18.41 6.01
C PHE A 66 0.26 19.70 5.63
N ALA A 67 0.82 20.85 5.98
CA ALA A 67 0.15 22.14 5.83
C ALA A 67 -0.12 22.55 4.37
N GLY A 68 0.63 21.99 3.43
CA GLY A 68 0.46 22.23 1.99
C GLY A 68 1.78 22.25 1.24
N VAL A 69 1.69 22.16 -0.08
CA VAL A 69 2.81 22.19 -1.02
C VAL A 69 2.71 23.44 -1.84
N ASP A 70 3.82 24.11 -2.07
CA ASP A 70 3.92 25.23 -3.02
C ASP A 70 5.18 25.04 -3.88
N LEU A 71 4.98 24.48 -5.08
CA LEU A 71 6.01 24.29 -6.11
C LEU A 71 5.65 25.20 -7.30
N PRO A 72 6.29 26.37 -7.42
CA PRO A 72 5.94 27.36 -8.41
C PRO A 72 5.92 26.80 -9.85
N GLY A 73 4.83 27.04 -10.57
CA GLY A 73 4.65 26.58 -11.95
C GLY A 73 4.34 25.08 -12.10
N ILE A 74 4.18 24.35 -11.01
CA ILE A 74 3.89 22.90 -11.02
C ILE A 74 2.62 22.60 -10.24
N LEU A 75 2.66 22.71 -8.91
CA LEU A 75 1.59 22.33 -8.02
C LEU A 75 1.54 23.21 -6.77
N LYS A 76 0.35 23.67 -6.43
CA LYS A 76 0.06 24.28 -5.13
C LYS A 76 -1.10 23.54 -4.48
N THR A 77 -0.99 23.27 -3.18
CA THR A 77 -2.06 22.65 -2.38
C THR A 77 -2.23 23.39 -1.06
N GLY A 78 -3.42 23.26 -0.48
CA GLY A 78 -3.68 23.53 0.93
C GLY A 78 -3.37 22.30 1.77
N LEU A 79 -4.16 22.11 2.84
CA LEU A 79 -3.97 21.03 3.80
C LEU A 79 -4.04 19.65 3.15
N ILE A 80 -3.10 18.80 3.53
CA ILE A 80 -3.02 17.41 3.12
C ILE A 80 -3.18 16.53 4.35
N ASN A 81 -4.05 15.52 4.27
CA ASN A 81 -4.20 14.50 5.30
C ASN A 81 -4.10 13.11 4.68
N ALA A 82 -3.45 12.21 5.36
CA ALA A 82 -3.43 10.79 5.02
C ALA A 82 -3.64 9.92 6.24
N SER A 83 -4.32 8.80 6.06
CA SER A 83 -4.54 7.80 7.10
C SER A 83 -4.50 6.40 6.52
N ALA A 84 -4.00 5.46 7.31
CA ALA A 84 -3.97 4.04 7.00
C ALA A 84 -4.20 3.25 8.28
N SER A 85 -5.09 2.29 8.25
CA SER A 85 -5.47 1.51 9.42
C SER A 85 -5.77 0.06 9.08
N ARG A 86 -5.61 -0.80 10.07
CA ARG A 86 -5.99 -2.20 10.05
C ARG A 86 -6.99 -2.46 11.16
N ASP A 87 -8.03 -3.19 10.86
CA ASP A 87 -8.93 -3.76 11.87
C ASP A 87 -8.48 -5.18 12.19
N GLU A 88 -7.87 -5.36 13.36
CA GLU A 88 -7.34 -6.65 13.80
C GLU A 88 -8.45 -7.70 14.00
N LYS A 89 -9.69 -7.29 14.27
CA LYS A 89 -10.81 -8.21 14.50
C LYS A 89 -11.31 -8.83 13.21
N SER A 90 -11.48 -8.02 12.17
CA SER A 90 -11.98 -8.46 10.87
C SER A 90 -10.88 -8.77 9.87
N GLY A 91 -9.63 -8.37 10.14
CA GLY A 91 -8.53 -8.38 9.19
C GLY A 91 -8.70 -7.36 8.07
N GLY A 92 -9.71 -6.50 8.15
CA GLY A 92 -9.96 -5.45 7.15
C GLY A 92 -8.89 -4.37 7.18
N VAL A 93 -8.68 -3.70 6.04
CA VAL A 93 -7.76 -2.57 5.90
C VAL A 93 -8.45 -1.40 5.25
N TYR A 94 -8.07 -0.21 5.68
CA TYR A 94 -8.57 1.04 5.14
C TYR A 94 -7.44 2.03 4.99
N SER A 95 -7.39 2.70 3.84
CA SER A 95 -6.49 3.83 3.61
C SER A 95 -7.23 4.96 2.92
N ARG A 96 -6.85 6.19 3.25
CA ARG A 96 -7.42 7.40 2.71
C ARG A 96 -6.39 8.51 2.66
N ALA A 97 -6.39 9.25 1.56
CA ALA A 97 -5.67 10.50 1.42
C ALA A 97 -6.63 11.59 0.95
N SER A 98 -6.45 12.81 1.45
CA SER A 98 -7.21 13.98 1.03
C SER A 98 -6.31 15.20 0.91
N THR A 99 -6.47 15.96 -0.17
CA THR A 99 -5.70 17.17 -0.47
C THR A 99 -6.67 18.30 -0.79
N ALA A 100 -6.60 19.37 0.00
CA ALA A 100 -7.45 20.57 -0.20
C ALA A 100 -6.78 21.58 -1.11
N ASP A 101 -7.60 22.50 -1.68
CA ASP A 101 -7.17 23.68 -2.43
C ASP A 101 -6.11 23.39 -3.51
N VAL A 102 -6.31 22.34 -4.26
CA VAL A 102 -5.37 21.89 -5.31
C VAL A 102 -5.38 22.86 -6.49
N ARG A 103 -4.21 23.25 -6.93
CA ARG A 103 -3.96 24.00 -8.19
C ARG A 103 -2.81 23.37 -8.93
N VAL A 104 -3.04 22.99 -10.18
CA VAL A 104 -2.02 22.43 -11.07
C VAL A 104 -1.68 23.46 -12.12
N ASP A 105 -0.49 24.02 -12.03
CA ASP A 105 0.01 25.05 -12.97
C ASP A 105 0.82 24.45 -14.11
N LEU A 106 1.29 23.21 -13.96
CA LEU A 106 2.14 22.48 -14.92
C LEU A 106 1.60 22.48 -16.35
N LEU A 107 0.28 22.37 -16.52
CA LEU A 107 -0.39 22.30 -17.81
C LEU A 107 -1.10 23.61 -18.19
N SER A 108 -1.01 24.65 -17.37
CA SER A 108 -1.84 25.86 -17.45
C SER A 108 -1.76 26.60 -18.79
N LYS A 109 -0.61 26.57 -19.45
CA LYS A 109 -0.44 27.20 -20.78
C LYS A 109 -1.27 26.54 -21.88
N VAL A 110 -1.58 25.24 -21.70
CA VAL A 110 -2.32 24.44 -22.69
C VAL A 110 -3.79 24.29 -22.28
N THR A 111 -4.04 23.88 -21.05
CA THR A 111 -5.37 23.56 -20.54
C THR A 111 -6.10 24.75 -19.92
N GLY A 112 -5.39 25.82 -19.59
CA GLY A 112 -5.85 26.82 -18.64
C GLY A 112 -5.70 26.32 -17.21
N LYS A 113 -6.39 26.95 -16.28
CA LYS A 113 -6.30 26.66 -14.84
C LYS A 113 -6.97 25.33 -14.52
N ILE A 114 -6.21 24.43 -13.92
CA ILE A 114 -6.72 23.19 -13.32
C ILE A 114 -6.74 23.38 -11.79
N SER A 115 -7.90 23.20 -11.16
CA SER A 115 -8.02 23.29 -9.69
C SER A 115 -9.13 22.42 -9.16
N ALA A 116 -9.04 22.08 -7.87
CA ALA A 116 -10.09 21.41 -7.11
C ALA A 116 -10.06 21.91 -5.66
N GLU A 117 -11.23 22.02 -5.03
CA GLU A 117 -11.34 22.37 -3.61
C GLU A 117 -10.94 21.18 -2.73
N LEU A 118 -11.29 19.96 -3.16
CA LEU A 118 -10.93 18.72 -2.48
C LEU A 118 -10.67 17.61 -3.49
N VAL A 119 -9.59 16.88 -3.25
CA VAL A 119 -9.22 15.65 -3.98
C VAL A 119 -9.01 14.54 -2.96
N GLU A 120 -9.76 13.45 -3.06
CA GLU A 120 -9.73 12.36 -2.10
C GLU A 120 -9.60 11.01 -2.80
N ALA A 121 -8.73 10.14 -2.28
CA ALA A 121 -8.61 8.73 -2.63
C ALA A 121 -8.91 7.86 -1.42
N GLU A 122 -9.67 6.80 -1.61
CA GLU A 122 -9.94 5.77 -0.60
C GLU A 122 -9.69 4.38 -1.17
N CYS A 123 -9.09 3.51 -0.35
CA CYS A 123 -8.96 2.09 -0.62
C CYS A 123 -9.38 1.28 0.60
N THR A 124 -10.18 0.25 0.38
CA THR A 124 -10.69 -0.64 1.42
C THR A 124 -10.49 -2.09 1.00
N ALA A 125 -9.94 -2.89 1.89
CA ALA A 125 -9.86 -4.33 1.72
C ALA A 125 -10.67 -5.03 2.82
N THR A 126 -11.50 -5.98 2.42
CA THR A 126 -12.28 -6.84 3.32
C THR A 126 -12.15 -8.28 2.89
N GLN A 127 -12.67 -9.22 3.67
CA GLN A 127 -12.74 -10.63 3.25
C GLN A 127 -13.55 -10.85 1.96
N LYS A 128 -14.34 -9.84 1.53
CA LYS A 128 -15.12 -9.87 0.28
C LYS A 128 -14.32 -9.36 -0.93
N GLY A 129 -13.17 -8.75 -0.71
CA GLY A 129 -12.28 -8.21 -1.75
C GLY A 129 -11.86 -6.77 -1.51
N LEU A 130 -11.26 -6.20 -2.55
CA LEU A 130 -10.72 -4.84 -2.61
C LEU A 130 -11.71 -3.90 -3.28
N ALA A 131 -11.83 -2.69 -2.75
CA ALA A 131 -12.64 -1.62 -3.33
C ALA A 131 -11.88 -0.30 -3.26
N GLY A 132 -11.86 0.42 -4.39
CA GLY A 132 -11.23 1.73 -4.51
C GLY A 132 -12.21 2.75 -5.04
N LYS A 133 -12.10 3.99 -4.58
CA LYS A 133 -12.86 5.13 -5.09
C LYS A 133 -12.10 6.43 -4.90
N SER A 134 -12.44 7.43 -5.71
CA SER A 134 -12.03 8.80 -5.47
C SER A 134 -13.22 9.73 -5.42
N LYS A 135 -13.06 10.85 -4.72
CA LYS A 135 -14.01 11.95 -4.67
C LYS A 135 -13.34 13.26 -4.98
N LEU A 136 -14.03 14.08 -5.75
CA LEU A 136 -13.56 15.38 -6.18
C LEU A 136 -14.63 16.44 -5.86
N ALA A 137 -14.22 17.58 -5.33
CA ALA A 137 -15.12 18.71 -5.12
C ALA A 137 -14.53 19.99 -5.71
N GLY A 138 -15.40 20.88 -6.21
CA GLY A 138 -15.02 22.18 -6.74
C GLY A 138 -14.05 22.09 -7.94
N VAL A 139 -14.20 21.08 -8.79
CA VAL A 139 -13.26 20.80 -9.89
C VAL A 139 -13.45 21.78 -11.04
N ASN A 140 -12.34 22.40 -11.46
CA ASN A 140 -12.22 23.16 -12.69
C ASN A 140 -11.05 22.58 -13.51
N LEU A 141 -11.32 22.07 -14.69
CA LEU A 141 -10.33 21.47 -15.59
C LEU A 141 -9.96 22.38 -16.77
N GLY A 142 -10.38 23.65 -16.72
CA GLY A 142 -10.13 24.60 -17.81
C GLY A 142 -10.71 24.12 -19.13
N LYS A 143 -9.86 23.94 -20.14
CA LYS A 143 -10.27 23.52 -21.50
C LYS A 143 -10.45 22.01 -21.65
N LEU A 144 -10.11 21.20 -20.64
CA LEU A 144 -10.25 19.74 -20.71
C LEU A 144 -11.69 19.24 -20.56
N GLY A 145 -12.62 20.13 -20.20
CA GLY A 145 -14.02 19.79 -20.02
C GLY A 145 -14.39 19.57 -18.55
N GLN A 146 -15.22 18.57 -18.28
CA GLN A 146 -15.75 18.30 -16.94
C GLN A 146 -15.52 16.83 -16.56
N VAL A 147 -15.41 16.61 -15.26
CA VAL A 147 -15.39 15.27 -14.66
C VAL A 147 -16.42 15.22 -13.53
N ASN A 148 -17.00 14.06 -13.31
CA ASN A 148 -17.95 13.86 -12.21
C ASN A 148 -17.23 13.95 -10.84
N ALA A 149 -17.97 14.34 -9.81
CA ALA A 149 -17.47 14.37 -8.44
C ALA A 149 -16.99 12.97 -7.95
N ASP A 150 -17.66 11.92 -8.40
CA ASP A 150 -17.29 10.51 -8.22
C ASP A 150 -16.96 9.91 -9.60
N PRO A 151 -15.73 10.07 -10.10
CA PRO A 151 -15.38 9.61 -11.44
C PRO A 151 -15.33 8.08 -11.50
N ALA A 152 -15.72 7.52 -12.64
CA ALA A 152 -15.55 6.10 -12.90
C ALA A 152 -14.04 5.73 -12.83
N ALA A 153 -13.76 4.46 -12.48
CA ALA A 153 -12.39 3.98 -12.42
C ALA A 153 -11.66 4.20 -13.76
N ASN A 154 -10.44 4.71 -13.68
CA ASN A 154 -9.55 4.95 -14.83
C ASN A 154 -10.14 5.91 -15.88
N THR A 155 -10.86 6.96 -15.44
CA THR A 155 -11.33 8.02 -16.35
C THR A 155 -10.14 8.86 -16.84
N VAL A 156 -9.88 8.86 -18.15
CA VAL A 156 -8.73 9.56 -18.76
C VAL A 156 -9.18 10.74 -19.57
N LEU A 157 -8.52 11.88 -19.38
CA LEU A 157 -8.61 13.05 -20.24
C LEU A 157 -7.25 13.33 -20.90
N ASP A 158 -7.24 13.38 -22.22
CA ASP A 158 -6.04 13.65 -23.00
C ASP A 158 -5.76 15.15 -23.09
N VAL A 159 -4.54 15.54 -22.77
CA VAL A 159 -4.05 16.91 -22.98
C VAL A 159 -3.33 16.97 -24.31
N GLN A 160 -3.87 17.78 -25.22
CA GLN A 160 -3.31 17.94 -26.58
C GLN A 160 -2.82 19.36 -26.82
N LEU A 161 -1.69 19.46 -27.50
CA LEU A 161 -1.13 20.72 -28.03
C LEU A 161 -0.97 20.56 -29.53
N ALA A 162 -1.67 21.40 -30.33
CA ALA A 162 -1.66 21.33 -31.79
C ALA A 162 -1.95 19.91 -32.34
N GLY A 163 -2.90 19.17 -31.72
CA GLY A 163 -3.27 17.80 -32.13
C GLY A 163 -2.33 16.70 -31.63
N ILE A 164 -1.25 17.04 -30.91
CA ILE A 164 -0.31 16.09 -30.36
C ILE A 164 -0.64 15.88 -28.86
N LYS A 165 -0.83 14.62 -28.45
CA LYS A 165 -1.02 14.26 -27.05
C LYS A 165 0.28 14.43 -26.28
N ILE A 166 0.29 15.33 -25.29
CA ILE A 166 1.46 15.69 -24.49
C ILE A 166 1.37 15.25 -23.03
N ALA A 167 0.16 15.01 -22.54
CA ALA A 167 -0.08 14.48 -21.20
C ALA A 167 -1.42 13.75 -21.14
N GLU A 168 -1.59 12.98 -20.09
CA GLU A 168 -2.85 12.37 -19.65
C GLU A 168 -3.18 12.85 -18.26
N VAL A 169 -4.45 13.14 -18.00
CA VAL A 169 -4.97 13.35 -16.65
C VAL A 169 -5.93 12.20 -16.36
N ILE A 170 -5.55 11.33 -15.43
CA ILE A 170 -6.30 10.14 -15.06
C ILE A 170 -6.97 10.39 -13.72
N PHE A 171 -8.28 10.21 -13.66
CA PHE A 171 -9.08 10.32 -12.45
C PHE A 171 -9.48 8.94 -11.95
N ASN A 172 -9.47 8.75 -10.62
CA ASN A 172 -9.77 7.49 -9.99
C ASN A 172 -9.00 6.32 -10.63
N GLU A 173 -7.69 6.54 -10.83
CA GLU A 173 -6.83 5.49 -11.36
C GLU A 173 -6.75 4.35 -10.36
N GLN A 174 -7.09 3.15 -10.81
CA GLN A 174 -7.07 1.94 -9.99
C GLN A 174 -6.08 0.94 -10.57
N ILE A 175 -5.00 0.72 -9.82
CA ILE A 175 -3.90 -0.17 -10.21
C ILE A 175 -3.95 -1.41 -9.33
N LYS A 176 -4.23 -2.57 -9.94
CA LYS A 176 -4.05 -3.87 -9.29
C LYS A 176 -2.59 -4.26 -9.37
N ASN A 177 -1.92 -4.29 -8.23
CA ASN A 177 -0.51 -4.62 -8.15
C ASN A 177 -0.29 -6.14 -8.15
N ASN A 178 0.92 -6.58 -8.52
CA ASN A 178 1.28 -8.01 -8.58
C ASN A 178 1.28 -8.70 -7.21
N ASP A 179 1.36 -7.92 -6.15
CA ASP A 179 1.29 -8.38 -4.75
C ASP A 179 -0.14 -8.57 -4.23
N GLY A 180 -1.14 -8.38 -5.10
CA GLY A 180 -2.55 -8.48 -4.76
C GLY A 180 -3.13 -7.23 -4.11
N SER A 181 -2.37 -6.15 -3.93
CA SER A 181 -2.88 -4.87 -3.44
C SER A 181 -3.58 -4.06 -4.53
N LEU A 182 -4.38 -3.09 -4.10
CA LEU A 182 -5.01 -2.09 -4.95
C LEU A 182 -4.47 -0.71 -4.58
N THR A 183 -3.98 0.03 -5.56
CA THR A 183 -3.64 1.45 -5.42
C THR A 183 -4.69 2.29 -6.13
N VAL A 184 -5.17 3.33 -5.46
CA VAL A 184 -6.12 4.30 -5.99
C VAL A 184 -5.45 5.66 -5.99
N ASN A 185 -5.27 6.26 -7.16
CA ASN A 185 -4.82 7.65 -7.30
C ASN A 185 -6.03 8.49 -7.70
N ALA A 186 -6.37 9.50 -6.89
CA ALA A 186 -7.54 10.33 -7.19
C ALA A 186 -7.32 11.17 -8.45
N ILE A 187 -6.14 11.78 -8.59
CA ILE A 187 -5.68 12.44 -9.82
C ILE A 187 -4.25 12.00 -10.08
N HIS A 188 -4.00 11.50 -11.28
CA HIS A 188 -2.67 11.19 -11.78
C HIS A 188 -2.44 11.91 -13.10
N ILE A 189 -1.45 12.78 -13.16
CA ILE A 189 -1.04 13.50 -14.36
C ILE A 189 0.24 12.87 -14.88
N LYS A 190 0.18 12.28 -16.08
CA LYS A 190 1.32 11.68 -16.78
C LYS A 190 1.77 12.60 -17.90
N LEU A 191 2.99 13.11 -17.82
CA LEU A 191 3.63 13.82 -18.92
C LEU A 191 4.21 12.81 -19.91
N LEU A 192 3.83 12.94 -21.17
CA LEU A 192 4.27 12.03 -22.21
C LEU A 192 5.49 12.60 -22.94
N GLN A 193 6.51 11.76 -23.11
CA GLN A 193 7.67 12.10 -23.93
C GLN A 193 7.23 12.11 -25.40
N GLY A 194 7.14 13.30 -25.99
CA GLY A 194 6.74 13.49 -27.38
C GLY A 194 7.87 13.96 -28.26
N LYS A 195 7.79 13.68 -29.58
CA LYS A 195 8.80 14.13 -30.56
C LYS A 195 8.72 15.64 -30.84
N LEU A 196 7.56 16.26 -30.68
CA LEU A 196 7.31 17.71 -30.90
C LEU A 196 6.31 18.21 -29.86
N GLY A 197 6.63 19.32 -29.16
CA GLY A 197 5.71 19.96 -28.22
C GLY A 197 5.64 19.35 -26.82
N SER A 198 6.45 18.35 -26.50
CA SER A 198 6.58 17.81 -25.15
C SER A 198 7.02 18.91 -24.19
N ILE A 199 6.31 19.07 -23.08
CA ILE A 199 6.65 20.04 -22.01
C ILE A 199 7.58 19.43 -20.97
N GLY A 200 7.78 18.11 -21.00
CA GLY A 200 8.57 17.35 -20.06
C GLY A 200 8.15 15.90 -20.00
N THR A 201 8.65 15.19 -19.00
CA THR A 201 8.31 13.79 -18.70
C THR A 201 8.07 13.63 -17.21
N GLY A 202 7.36 12.57 -16.83
CA GLY A 202 7.16 12.21 -15.43
C GLY A 202 5.71 12.29 -14.99
N ASP A 203 5.52 12.21 -13.68
CA ASP A 203 4.25 11.98 -13.05
C ASP A 203 4.00 12.95 -11.88
N VAL A 204 2.75 13.40 -11.76
CA VAL A 204 2.23 14.10 -10.58
C VAL A 204 1.03 13.32 -10.07
N ILE A 205 1.10 12.83 -8.84
CA ILE A 205 0.02 12.10 -8.19
C ILE A 205 -0.52 12.94 -7.04
N ILE A 206 -1.85 13.11 -6.98
CA ILE A 206 -2.54 13.86 -5.95
C ILE A 206 -3.56 12.93 -5.29
N SER A 207 -3.43 12.74 -4.00
CA SER A 207 -4.17 11.82 -3.15
C SER A 207 -4.12 10.37 -3.65
N SER A 208 -3.28 9.59 -2.99
CA SER A 208 -3.10 8.15 -3.26
C SER A 208 -3.40 7.33 -2.02
N ALA A 209 -4.12 6.23 -2.21
CA ALA A 209 -4.47 5.28 -1.17
C ALA A 209 -4.22 3.86 -1.68
N THR A 210 -3.45 3.06 -0.93
CA THR A 210 -3.16 1.67 -1.25
C THR A 210 -3.65 0.77 -0.13
N CYS A 211 -4.34 -0.30 -0.46
CA CYS A 211 -4.72 -1.34 0.48
C CYS A 211 -4.29 -2.72 -0.04
N GLY A 212 -3.63 -3.50 0.81
CA GLY A 212 -3.30 -4.90 0.55
C GLY A 212 -4.54 -5.80 0.70
N PRO A 213 -4.42 -7.11 0.42
CA PRO A 213 -5.47 -8.06 0.76
C PRO A 213 -5.82 -7.98 2.24
N ALA A 214 -7.09 -8.23 2.58
CA ALA A 214 -7.47 -8.32 4.00
C ALA A 214 -6.63 -9.38 4.70
N GLY A 215 -6.15 -9.05 5.89
CA GLY A 215 -5.46 -10.01 6.75
C GLY A 215 -6.41 -11.09 7.23
N LEU A 216 -5.87 -12.20 7.71
CA LEU A 216 -6.68 -13.18 8.43
C LEU A 216 -7.19 -12.52 9.72
N PRO A 217 -8.49 -12.65 10.04
CA PRO A 217 -8.97 -12.20 11.34
C PRO A 217 -8.20 -12.96 12.42
N ILE A 218 -7.56 -12.23 13.33
CA ILE A 218 -6.93 -12.85 14.49
C ILE A 218 -8.08 -13.38 15.35
N PRO A 219 -8.28 -14.70 15.49
CA PRO A 219 -9.27 -15.18 16.41
C PRO A 219 -8.84 -14.68 17.79
N MET A 220 -9.54 -13.67 18.30
CA MET A 220 -9.42 -13.32 19.70
C MET A 220 -9.58 -14.62 20.44
N ALA A 221 -8.59 -15.01 21.24
CA ALA A 221 -8.63 -16.24 22.03
C ALA A 221 -9.78 -16.14 23.05
N SER A 222 -11.01 -16.17 22.55
CA SER A 222 -12.19 -16.44 23.34
C SER A 222 -12.08 -17.91 23.77
N GLY A 223 -12.02 -18.15 25.06
CA GLY A 223 -11.93 -19.43 25.79
C GLY A 223 -11.68 -20.73 25.01
N ALA A 224 -12.37 -20.94 23.89
CA ALA A 224 -12.24 -22.15 23.05
C ALA A 224 -10.87 -22.28 22.36
N GLY A 225 -10.27 -21.18 21.85
CA GLY A 225 -8.96 -21.24 21.20
C GLY A 225 -7.82 -21.51 22.19
N LEU A 226 -7.96 -21.01 23.42
CA LEU A 226 -7.01 -21.26 24.50
C LEU A 226 -7.02 -22.70 24.93
N TRP A 227 -8.21 -23.34 24.96
CA TRP A 227 -8.36 -24.78 25.28
C TRP A 227 -7.82 -25.67 24.18
N ILE A 228 -7.95 -25.29 22.90
CA ILE A 228 -7.38 -26.06 21.78
C ILE A 228 -5.84 -25.95 21.81
N GLY A 229 -5.27 -24.78 22.07
CA GLY A 229 -3.82 -24.63 22.22
C GLY A 229 -3.23 -25.37 23.40
N LEU A 230 -3.87 -25.32 24.56
CA LEU A 230 -3.48 -26.06 25.75
C LEU A 230 -3.68 -27.58 25.58
N GLY A 231 -4.75 -28.00 24.89
CA GLY A 231 -5.00 -29.41 24.57
C GLY A 231 -3.90 -30.01 23.68
N LEU A 232 -3.49 -29.30 22.63
CA LEU A 232 -2.39 -29.70 21.74
C LEU A 232 -1.05 -29.78 22.47
N LEU A 233 -0.74 -28.81 23.32
CA LEU A 233 0.47 -28.83 24.17
C LEU A 233 0.43 -30.02 25.14
N GLY A 234 -0.71 -30.33 25.70
CA GLY A 234 -0.89 -31.50 26.60
C GLY A 234 -0.65 -32.85 25.90
N VAL A 235 -1.13 -32.99 24.67
CA VAL A 235 -0.95 -34.24 23.88
C VAL A 235 0.52 -34.48 23.52
N VAL A 236 1.32 -33.40 23.29
CA VAL A 236 2.75 -33.54 22.99
C VAL A 236 3.59 -33.69 24.27
N ALA A 237 3.25 -32.96 25.33
CA ALA A 237 4.03 -32.97 26.57
C ALA A 237 3.83 -34.24 27.42
N ALA A 238 2.64 -34.86 27.43
CA ALA A 238 2.33 -36.02 28.21
C ALA A 238 3.20 -37.24 27.87
N PRO A 239 3.41 -37.64 26.60
CA PRO A 239 4.26 -38.80 26.30
C PRO A 239 5.74 -38.53 26.61
N VAL A 240 6.22 -37.29 26.44
CA VAL A 240 7.61 -36.93 26.78
C VAL A 240 7.85 -37.00 28.29
N ALA A 241 6.93 -36.49 29.09
CA ALA A 241 7.00 -36.57 30.55
C ALA A 241 6.92 -38.03 31.04
N PHE A 242 6.05 -38.87 30.44
CA PHE A 242 5.93 -40.27 30.77
C PHE A 242 7.21 -41.06 30.47
N VAL A 243 7.84 -40.85 29.33
CA VAL A 243 9.12 -41.49 28.99
C VAL A 243 10.24 -41.04 29.93
N ALA A 244 10.29 -39.75 30.28
CA ALA A 244 11.28 -39.22 31.21
C ALA A 244 11.13 -39.77 32.63
N LEU A 245 9.91 -39.93 33.12
CA LEU A 245 9.61 -40.55 34.43
C LEU A 245 9.96 -42.03 34.49
N ARG A 246 9.65 -42.77 33.41
CA ARG A 246 10.04 -44.21 33.31
C ARG A 246 11.56 -44.39 33.33
N ARG A 247 12.33 -43.54 32.64
CA ARG A 247 13.80 -43.61 32.66
C ARG A 247 14.38 -43.29 34.03
N ARG A 248 13.79 -42.38 34.80
CA ARG A 248 14.20 -42.11 36.18
C ARG A 248 13.91 -43.26 37.15
N ALA A 249 12.78 -43.90 36.99
CA ALA A 249 12.41 -45.07 37.84
C ALA A 249 13.33 -46.27 37.60
N SER A 250 13.82 -46.48 36.37
CA SER A 250 14.75 -47.58 36.08
C SER A 250 16.19 -47.33 36.57
N LEU A 251 16.58 -46.07 36.80
CA LEU A 251 17.89 -45.71 37.33
C LEU A 251 17.97 -45.80 38.85
N ASN A 252 16.85 -45.78 39.55
CA ASN A 252 16.79 -45.90 41.01
C ASN A 252 16.53 -47.36 41.50
N ALA A 253 16.38 -48.32 40.57
CA ALA A 253 16.14 -49.73 40.86
C ALA A 253 17.37 -50.64 40.60
N ALA A 254 18.53 -50.04 40.26
CA ALA A 254 19.82 -50.72 40.12
C ALA A 254 20.79 -50.19 41.17
#